data_d58d3f0d1bb1f394230cf3fdab66d48b
#
_entry.id   d58d3f0d1bb1f394230cf3fdab66d48b
#
_cell.length_a   1.000
_cell.length_b   1.000
_cell.length_c   1.000
_cell.angle_alpha   90.00
_cell.angle_beta   90.00
_cell.angle_gamma   90.00
#
_symmetry.space_group_name_H-M   'P 1'
#
loop_
_entity.id
_entity.type
_entity.pdbx_description
1 polymer ?
#
loop_
_entity_poly.entity_id
_entity_poly.type
_entity_poly.pdbx_seq_one_letter_code
_entity_poly.pdbx_strand_id
1 'polypeptide(L)'
;MEQFKQIGNKAIRQIGYGLLAIWMLCGCGNKYQYIPKDIEPISIDIVRFDNAQLGVRPDSVKQDIKKLYDDYESFMPIFVEGILGIPTEDTAYLCEMYAQFLTDTAMGFAQTNAKAQSLFANIDSLQETLNMGFTRLHHLYPDWKIPTLYLFVSGFNSSVMYYEDIVGVGIDMYLGSKYPYYNQVVYDYQKQTMRKACVAVDVLSMYLAYNIPYNSKYNRLLEQMIFRGKQLFLLSQLLPDEPEWELIGYSKEQWDWCEKYEKAIWNRIMEKRDLFKTESSVLSSYINDGPFTSEVTQDSPGRLGQWVGWRIVDSYMRNNKKVTLHELMNEND
;
A
#
# COMPACT_ATOMS: atom_id res chain seq x y z
N MET A 1 -10.94 4.62 -41.35
CA MET A 1 -10.41 5.80 -40.60
C MET A 1 -11.53 6.64 -39.99
N GLU A 2 -12.64 6.86 -40.64
CA GLU A 2 -13.79 7.63 -40.08
C GLU A 2 -14.53 6.91 -38.95
N GLN A 3 -14.71 5.59 -39.02
CA GLN A 3 -15.37 4.82 -37.93
C GLN A 3 -14.60 4.87 -36.60
N PHE A 4 -13.28 4.87 -36.64
CA PHE A 4 -12.46 5.00 -35.42
C PHE A 4 -12.54 6.40 -34.80
N LYS A 5 -12.73 7.45 -35.61
CA LYS A 5 -12.98 8.81 -35.10
C LYS A 5 -14.34 8.94 -34.42
N GLN A 6 -15.36 8.21 -34.90
CA GLN A 6 -16.70 8.25 -34.29
C GLN A 6 -16.77 7.51 -32.97
N ILE A 7 -16.06 6.38 -32.82
CA ILE A 7 -15.99 5.61 -31.58
C ILE A 7 -15.21 6.40 -30.49
N GLY A 8 -14.05 6.98 -30.86
CA GLY A 8 -13.29 7.83 -29.96
C GLY A 8 -14.07 9.06 -29.49
N ASN A 9 -14.80 9.71 -30.38
CA ASN A 9 -15.64 10.88 -30.04
C ASN A 9 -16.87 10.51 -29.19
N LYS A 10 -17.42 9.30 -29.31
CA LYS A 10 -18.53 8.83 -28.45
C LYS A 10 -18.05 8.49 -27.04
N ALA A 11 -16.92 7.79 -26.90
CA ALA A 11 -16.31 7.48 -25.61
C ALA A 11 -15.87 8.77 -24.88
N ILE A 12 -15.20 9.70 -25.57
CA ILE A 12 -14.81 11.01 -25.04
C ILE A 12 -16.03 11.85 -24.64
N ARG A 13 -17.12 11.82 -25.41
CA ARG A 13 -18.37 12.51 -25.04
C ARG A 13 -19.03 11.89 -23.83
N GLN A 14 -19.12 10.56 -23.71
CA GLN A 14 -19.73 9.90 -22.56
C GLN A 14 -18.91 10.10 -21.27
N ILE A 15 -17.57 10.03 -21.35
CA ILE A 15 -16.68 10.31 -20.21
C ILE A 15 -16.74 11.82 -19.87
N GLY A 16 -16.74 12.71 -20.85
CA GLY A 16 -16.84 14.15 -20.63
C GLY A 16 -18.18 14.58 -20.00
N TYR A 17 -19.29 13.96 -20.36
CA TYR A 17 -20.61 14.25 -19.76
C TYR A 17 -20.77 13.63 -18.37
N GLY A 18 -20.12 12.49 -18.08
CA GLY A 18 -20.09 11.89 -16.74
C GLY A 18 -19.37 12.78 -15.72
N LEU A 19 -18.28 13.43 -16.13
CA LEU A 19 -17.53 14.35 -15.27
C LEU A 19 -18.15 15.75 -15.17
N LEU A 20 -18.89 16.22 -16.18
CA LEU A 20 -19.69 17.45 -16.09
C LEU A 20 -20.89 17.31 -15.13
N ALA A 21 -21.39 16.09 -14.90
CA ALA A 21 -22.42 15.80 -13.90
C ALA A 21 -21.91 15.78 -12.45
N ILE A 22 -20.57 15.61 -12.21
CA ILE A 22 -19.96 15.60 -10.88
C ILE A 22 -20.09 16.95 -10.17
N TRP A 23 -20.29 18.05 -10.88
CA TRP A 23 -20.34 19.41 -10.31
C TRP A 23 -21.62 19.78 -9.56
N MET A 24 -22.66 18.91 -9.51
CA MET A 24 -23.92 19.27 -8.86
C MET A 24 -24.26 18.52 -7.58
N LEU A 25 -23.39 17.67 -7.05
CA LEU A 25 -23.68 16.91 -5.83
C LEU A 25 -22.54 16.98 -4.79
N CYS A 26 -22.10 18.18 -4.41
CA CYS A 26 -21.51 18.40 -3.08
C CYS A 26 -22.64 18.36 -2.03
N GLY A 27 -23.23 17.18 -1.85
CA GLY A 27 -24.08 16.86 -0.72
C GLY A 27 -23.26 16.02 0.24
N CYS A 28 -23.11 16.43 1.50
CA CYS A 28 -22.77 15.56 2.62
C CYS A 28 -23.85 14.46 2.73
N GLY A 29 -23.81 13.48 1.84
CA GLY A 29 -24.64 12.28 1.91
C GLY A 29 -23.86 11.20 2.64
N ASN A 30 -24.50 10.47 3.56
CA ASN A 30 -23.95 9.26 4.16
C ASN A 30 -23.27 8.41 3.08
N LYS A 31 -21.98 8.09 3.28
CA LYS A 31 -21.24 7.16 2.40
C LYS A 31 -22.09 5.89 2.27
N TYR A 32 -22.36 5.46 1.04
CA TYR A 32 -23.07 4.22 0.81
C TYR A 32 -22.27 3.05 1.38
N GLN A 33 -22.90 2.22 2.19
CA GLN A 33 -22.24 1.12 2.86
C GLN A 33 -22.35 -0.14 2.00
N TYR A 34 -21.23 -0.56 1.42
CA TYR A 34 -21.14 -1.76 0.58
C TYR A 34 -20.92 -3.05 1.39
N ILE A 35 -20.39 -2.93 2.60
CA ILE A 35 -20.13 -4.05 3.52
C ILE A 35 -21.01 -3.87 4.75
N PRO A 36 -21.78 -4.87 5.20
CA PRO A 36 -22.59 -4.78 6.41
C PRO A 36 -21.75 -4.43 7.63
N LYS A 37 -22.36 -3.78 8.64
CA LYS A 37 -21.67 -3.50 9.91
C LYS A 37 -21.62 -4.73 10.83
N ASP A 38 -22.68 -5.53 10.77
CA ASP A 38 -22.88 -6.68 11.67
C ASP A 38 -22.32 -7.95 11.01
N ILE A 39 -21.00 -7.98 10.78
CA ILE A 39 -20.27 -9.13 10.29
C ILE A 39 -19.47 -9.76 11.42
N GLU A 40 -19.35 -11.10 11.43
CA GLU A 40 -18.60 -11.81 12.44
C GLU A 40 -17.13 -11.42 12.42
N PRO A 41 -16.58 -10.90 13.53
CA PRO A 41 -15.20 -10.44 13.56
C PRO A 41 -14.22 -11.61 13.51
N ILE A 42 -13.15 -11.45 12.77
CA ILE A 42 -12.00 -12.35 12.80
C ILE A 42 -10.82 -11.65 13.47
N SER A 43 -9.91 -12.45 14.04
CA SER A 43 -8.63 -11.97 14.55
C SER A 43 -7.53 -12.55 13.70
N ILE A 44 -6.62 -11.68 13.25
CA ILE A 44 -5.40 -12.11 12.59
C ILE A 44 -4.31 -12.39 13.62
N ASP A 45 -3.46 -13.36 13.33
CA ASP A 45 -2.29 -13.64 14.17
C ASP A 45 -1.17 -12.66 13.85
N ILE A 46 -0.73 -11.90 14.87
CA ILE A 46 0.45 -11.04 14.77
C ILE A 46 1.57 -11.59 15.62
N VAL A 47 2.58 -12.12 14.96
CA VAL A 47 3.76 -12.70 15.59
C VAL A 47 4.80 -11.61 15.82
N ARG A 48 5.19 -11.42 17.08
CA ARG A 48 6.21 -10.46 17.52
C ARG A 48 7.61 -11.03 17.33
N PHE A 49 7.96 -11.37 16.09
CA PHE A 49 9.29 -11.85 15.76
C PHE A 49 10.36 -10.79 16.05
N ASP A 50 10.04 -9.50 15.93
CA ASP A 50 10.88 -8.37 16.31
C ASP A 50 11.42 -8.49 17.75
N ASN A 51 10.59 -8.93 18.71
CA ASN A 51 11.02 -9.11 20.08
C ASN A 51 11.99 -10.29 20.24
N ALA A 52 11.72 -11.41 19.56
CA ALA A 52 12.61 -12.55 19.56
C ALA A 52 13.92 -12.25 18.83
N GLN A 53 13.84 -11.59 17.68
CA GLN A 53 14.96 -11.13 16.87
C GLN A 53 15.92 -10.23 17.65
N LEU A 54 15.38 -9.20 18.30
CA LEU A 54 16.15 -8.22 19.06
C LEU A 54 16.55 -8.74 20.46
N GLY A 55 16.03 -9.89 20.88
CA GLY A 55 16.42 -10.60 22.08
C GLY A 55 17.68 -11.46 21.94
N VAL A 56 18.22 -11.60 20.72
CA VAL A 56 19.49 -12.32 20.48
C VAL A 56 20.63 -11.59 21.14
N ARG A 57 21.47 -12.33 21.85
CA ARG A 57 22.60 -11.77 22.61
C ARG A 57 23.91 -11.95 21.86
N PRO A 58 24.76 -10.91 21.77
CA PRO A 58 26.04 -10.98 21.06
C PRO A 58 26.97 -12.10 21.49
N ASP A 59 26.96 -12.47 22.79
CA ASP A 59 27.80 -13.50 23.36
C ASP A 59 27.27 -14.93 23.16
N SER A 60 26.04 -15.10 22.73
CA SER A 60 25.40 -16.38 22.46
C SER A 60 24.70 -16.45 21.09
N VAL A 61 25.06 -15.58 20.14
CA VAL A 61 24.43 -15.40 18.83
C VAL A 61 24.12 -16.72 18.12
N LYS A 62 25.09 -17.64 18.06
CA LYS A 62 24.93 -18.93 17.37
C LYS A 62 23.82 -19.81 18.00
N GLN A 63 23.73 -19.81 19.32
CA GLN A 63 22.70 -20.58 20.02
C GLN A 63 21.34 -19.92 19.90
N ASP A 64 21.28 -18.59 20.03
CA ASP A 64 20.04 -17.82 19.95
C ASP A 64 19.49 -17.83 18.52
N ILE A 65 20.33 -17.74 17.48
CA ILE A 65 19.90 -17.90 16.06
C ILE A 65 19.36 -19.31 15.81
N LYS A 66 20.02 -20.36 16.34
CA LYS A 66 19.47 -21.70 16.21
C LYS A 66 18.08 -21.80 16.83
N LYS A 67 17.89 -21.21 18.01
CA LYS A 67 16.58 -21.15 18.65
C LYS A 67 15.54 -20.40 17.79
N LEU A 68 15.90 -19.30 17.13
CA LEU A 68 15.01 -18.62 16.19
C LEU A 68 14.58 -19.54 15.04
N TYR A 69 15.48 -20.34 14.47
CA TYR A 69 15.11 -21.33 13.45
C TYR A 69 14.17 -22.41 13.99
N ASP A 70 14.38 -22.86 15.24
CA ASP A 70 13.53 -23.88 15.87
C ASP A 70 12.13 -23.31 16.21
N ASP A 71 12.05 -22.06 16.69
CA ASP A 71 10.79 -21.41 17.11
C ASP A 71 9.98 -20.79 15.94
N TYR A 72 10.65 -20.41 14.84
CA TYR A 72 10.06 -19.70 13.68
C TYR A 72 10.41 -20.37 12.35
N GLU A 73 10.29 -21.69 12.28
CA GLU A 73 10.72 -22.53 11.17
C GLU A 73 10.24 -22.03 9.81
N SER A 74 8.97 -21.60 9.71
CA SER A 74 8.38 -21.10 8.44
C SER A 74 8.84 -19.70 8.06
N PHE A 75 9.23 -18.86 9.02
CA PHE A 75 9.58 -17.46 8.77
C PHE A 75 11.07 -17.20 8.65
N MET A 76 11.90 -17.93 9.39
CA MET A 76 13.37 -17.71 9.43
C MET A 76 14.03 -17.80 8.05
N PRO A 77 13.72 -18.77 7.16
CA PRO A 77 14.28 -18.80 5.81
C PRO A 77 13.89 -17.56 4.99
N ILE A 78 12.62 -17.13 5.08
CA ILE A 78 12.13 -15.95 4.41
C ILE A 78 12.85 -14.69 4.91
N PHE A 79 13.04 -14.59 6.22
CA PHE A 79 13.72 -13.47 6.84
C PHE A 79 15.19 -13.41 6.44
N VAL A 80 15.92 -14.53 6.57
CA VAL A 80 17.37 -14.57 6.33
C VAL A 80 17.71 -14.43 4.84
N GLU A 81 17.09 -15.23 3.98
CA GLU A 81 17.37 -15.18 2.54
C GLU A 81 16.62 -14.05 1.83
N GLY A 82 15.33 -13.95 2.09
CA GLY A 82 14.46 -13.02 1.36
C GLY A 82 14.62 -11.56 1.79
N ILE A 83 14.81 -11.30 3.09
CA ILE A 83 14.88 -9.94 3.63
C ILE A 83 16.32 -9.49 3.86
N LEU A 84 17.14 -10.30 4.51
CA LEU A 84 18.54 -9.95 4.78
C LEU A 84 19.48 -10.24 3.61
N GLY A 85 19.08 -11.08 2.66
CA GLY A 85 19.89 -11.48 1.50
C GLY A 85 21.11 -12.33 1.90
N ILE A 86 21.04 -13.06 2.99
CA ILE A 86 22.13 -13.89 3.51
C ILE A 86 21.85 -15.35 3.15
N PRO A 87 22.79 -16.06 2.47
CA PRO A 87 22.63 -17.48 2.19
C PRO A 87 22.51 -18.29 3.50
N THR A 88 21.53 -19.20 3.59
CA THR A 88 21.26 -19.97 4.82
C THR A 88 22.37 -20.96 5.17
N GLU A 89 23.18 -21.38 4.20
CA GLU A 89 24.31 -22.30 4.40
C GLU A 89 25.47 -21.63 5.15
N ASP A 90 25.60 -20.30 5.06
CA ASP A 90 26.67 -19.56 5.73
C ASP A 90 26.30 -19.11 7.14
N THR A 91 26.15 -20.08 8.05
CA THR A 91 25.81 -19.80 9.44
C THR A 91 26.85 -18.91 10.16
N ALA A 92 28.11 -18.97 9.77
CA ALA A 92 29.15 -18.15 10.38
C ALA A 92 28.98 -16.69 10.01
N TYR A 93 28.77 -16.40 8.72
CA TYR A 93 28.49 -15.06 8.22
C TYR A 93 27.20 -14.49 8.79
N LEU A 94 26.14 -15.32 8.87
CA LEU A 94 24.88 -14.91 9.48
C LEU A 94 25.07 -14.48 10.95
N CYS A 95 25.83 -15.26 11.74
CA CYS A 95 26.10 -14.90 13.14
C CYS A 95 26.89 -13.60 13.27
N GLU A 96 27.88 -13.37 12.43
CA GLU A 96 28.69 -12.15 12.42
C GLU A 96 27.82 -10.91 12.05
N MET A 97 27.07 -11.00 10.94
CA MET A 97 26.17 -9.93 10.49
C MET A 97 25.09 -9.61 11.52
N TYR A 98 24.55 -10.64 12.18
CA TYR A 98 23.51 -10.46 13.19
C TYR A 98 24.06 -9.78 14.45
N ALA A 99 25.25 -10.18 14.91
CA ALA A 99 25.92 -9.53 16.03
C ALA A 99 26.19 -8.04 15.75
N GLN A 100 26.67 -7.74 14.54
CA GLN A 100 26.87 -6.36 14.07
C GLN A 100 25.56 -5.58 14.02
N PHE A 101 24.51 -6.13 13.44
CA PHE A 101 23.18 -5.51 13.36
C PHE A 101 22.61 -5.14 14.74
N LEU A 102 22.85 -5.96 15.75
CA LEU A 102 22.37 -5.70 17.13
C LEU A 102 23.18 -4.62 17.87
N THR A 103 24.48 -4.49 17.57
CA THR A 103 25.44 -3.71 18.39
C THR A 103 25.98 -2.47 17.70
N ASP A 104 25.83 -2.36 16.39
CA ASP A 104 26.38 -1.24 15.63
C ASP A 104 25.67 0.08 15.95
N THR A 105 26.45 1.01 16.51
CA THR A 105 26.01 2.38 16.79
C THR A 105 26.44 3.38 15.71
N ALA A 106 27.42 3.03 14.87
CA ALA A 106 27.98 3.92 13.86
C ALA A 106 26.99 4.12 12.70
N MET A 107 26.36 3.04 12.24
CA MET A 107 25.29 3.07 11.22
C MET A 107 23.91 3.33 11.82
N GLY A 108 23.80 3.40 13.13
CA GLY A 108 22.57 3.70 13.85
C GLY A 108 21.61 2.51 14.02
N PHE A 109 22.05 1.27 13.78
CA PHE A 109 21.18 0.09 13.93
C PHE A 109 20.72 -0.12 15.36
N ALA A 110 21.60 -0.01 16.35
CA ALA A 110 21.22 -0.17 17.75
C ALA A 110 20.16 0.87 18.18
N GLN A 111 20.33 2.13 17.76
CA GLN A 111 19.35 3.19 18.03
C GLN A 111 18.02 2.94 17.33
N THR A 112 18.07 2.46 16.09
CA THR A 112 16.88 2.11 15.28
C THR A 112 16.12 0.96 15.92
N ASN A 113 16.82 -0.10 16.34
CA ASN A 113 16.24 -1.25 17.03
C ASN A 113 15.53 -0.83 18.33
N ALA A 114 16.19 -0.03 19.17
CA ALA A 114 15.59 0.50 20.40
C ALA A 114 14.36 1.38 20.12
N LYS A 115 14.42 2.22 19.10
CA LYS A 115 13.29 3.06 18.69
C LYS A 115 12.12 2.21 18.18
N ALA A 116 12.36 1.21 17.35
CA ALA A 116 11.36 0.29 16.82
C ALA A 116 10.66 -0.46 17.97
N GLN A 117 11.41 -1.07 18.89
CA GLN A 117 10.85 -1.75 20.05
C GLN A 117 9.98 -0.82 20.91
N SER A 118 10.45 0.39 21.19
CA SER A 118 9.69 1.37 21.99
C SER A 118 8.39 1.79 21.30
N LEU A 119 8.44 2.08 20.01
CA LEU A 119 7.27 2.55 19.25
C LEU A 119 6.22 1.45 19.07
N PHE A 120 6.66 0.23 18.87
CA PHE A 120 5.80 -0.94 18.67
C PHE A 120 5.62 -1.79 19.94
N ALA A 121 5.97 -1.27 21.13
CA ALA A 121 5.74 -1.96 22.40
C ALA A 121 4.26 -2.32 22.61
N ASN A 122 3.37 -1.41 22.28
CA ASN A 122 1.92 -1.65 22.20
C ASN A 122 1.48 -1.62 20.75
N ILE A 123 0.79 -2.67 20.29
CA ILE A 123 0.25 -2.82 18.93
C ILE A 123 -1.28 -2.96 18.92
N ASP A 124 -1.98 -2.70 20.01
CA ASP A 124 -3.42 -2.95 20.14
C ASP A 124 -4.22 -2.23 19.04
N SER A 125 -3.96 -0.94 18.82
CA SER A 125 -4.61 -0.17 17.76
C SER A 125 -4.31 -0.72 16.35
N LEU A 126 -3.08 -1.17 16.09
CA LEU A 126 -2.72 -1.83 14.83
C LEU A 126 -3.48 -3.15 14.66
N GLN A 127 -3.53 -3.96 15.72
CA GLN A 127 -4.28 -5.23 15.75
C GLN A 127 -5.75 -5.00 15.47
N GLU A 128 -6.39 -4.01 16.11
CA GLU A 128 -7.80 -3.66 15.92
C GLU A 128 -8.07 -3.22 14.47
N THR A 129 -7.24 -2.34 13.92
CA THR A 129 -7.39 -1.85 12.54
C THR A 129 -7.25 -3.00 11.53
N LEU A 130 -6.27 -3.87 11.71
CA LEU A 130 -6.06 -5.03 10.84
C LEU A 130 -7.18 -6.06 10.98
N ASN A 131 -7.62 -6.36 12.20
CA ASN A 131 -8.77 -7.25 12.43
C ASN A 131 -10.01 -6.75 11.70
N MET A 132 -10.31 -5.45 11.81
CA MET A 132 -11.43 -4.83 11.09
C MET A 132 -11.28 -4.95 9.58
N GLY A 133 -10.10 -4.62 9.04
CA GLY A 133 -9.84 -4.71 7.61
C GLY A 133 -9.95 -6.13 7.07
N PHE A 134 -9.35 -7.12 7.74
CA PHE A 134 -9.41 -8.52 7.34
C PHE A 134 -10.79 -9.15 7.58
N THR A 135 -11.53 -8.73 8.61
CA THR A 135 -12.94 -9.14 8.81
C THR A 135 -13.78 -8.75 7.59
N ARG A 136 -13.68 -7.51 7.13
CA ARG A 136 -14.42 -7.03 5.95
C ARG A 136 -13.94 -7.72 4.67
N LEU A 137 -12.64 -7.92 4.55
CA LEU A 137 -12.07 -8.62 3.40
C LEU A 137 -12.52 -10.08 3.34
N HIS A 138 -12.53 -10.80 4.46
CA HIS A 138 -13.00 -12.18 4.53
C HIS A 138 -14.50 -12.31 4.23
N HIS A 139 -15.30 -11.33 4.65
CA HIS A 139 -16.72 -11.28 4.27
C HIS A 139 -16.92 -11.17 2.75
N LEU A 140 -16.05 -10.41 2.06
CA LEU A 140 -16.11 -10.28 0.59
C LEU A 140 -15.51 -11.50 -0.13
N TYR A 141 -14.43 -12.05 0.39
CA TYR A 141 -13.65 -13.13 -0.20
C TYR A 141 -13.40 -14.24 0.83
N PRO A 142 -14.44 -15.04 1.16
CA PRO A 142 -14.34 -16.06 2.23
C PRO A 142 -13.35 -17.19 1.91
N ASP A 143 -13.05 -17.40 0.63
CA ASP A 143 -12.08 -18.43 0.20
C ASP A 143 -10.62 -17.95 0.29
N TRP A 144 -10.37 -16.67 0.54
CA TRP A 144 -9.02 -16.18 0.70
C TRP A 144 -8.47 -16.51 2.09
N LYS A 145 -7.25 -17.02 2.13
CA LYS A 145 -6.59 -17.35 3.39
C LYS A 145 -6.26 -16.06 4.15
N ILE A 146 -6.52 -16.08 5.45
CA ILE A 146 -6.07 -15.01 6.33
C ILE A 146 -4.58 -15.23 6.64
N PRO A 147 -3.69 -14.28 6.34
CA PRO A 147 -2.26 -14.46 6.54
C PRO A 147 -1.87 -14.36 8.02
N THR A 148 -0.78 -15.01 8.39
CA THR A 148 -0.08 -14.71 9.63
C THR A 148 0.85 -13.50 9.41
N LEU A 149 0.78 -12.51 10.29
CA LEU A 149 1.58 -11.30 10.21
C LEU A 149 2.81 -11.42 11.11
N TYR A 150 4.00 -11.21 10.56
CA TYR A 150 5.25 -11.17 11.30
C TYR A 150 5.78 -9.73 11.37
N LEU A 151 5.97 -9.21 12.58
CA LEU A 151 6.70 -7.95 12.77
C LEU A 151 8.19 -8.26 12.95
N PHE A 152 9.04 -7.55 12.21
CA PHE A 152 10.49 -7.73 12.27
C PHE A 152 11.22 -6.39 12.10
N VAL A 153 12.53 -6.38 12.30
CA VAL A 153 13.39 -5.24 11.95
C VAL A 153 14.26 -5.65 10.79
N SER A 154 14.22 -4.88 9.71
CA SER A 154 14.83 -5.23 8.42
C SER A 154 16.22 -4.63 8.17
N GLY A 155 16.66 -3.68 9.00
CA GLY A 155 17.80 -2.83 8.67
C GLY A 155 17.51 -1.91 7.48
N PHE A 156 16.27 -1.42 7.36
CA PHE A 156 15.73 -0.58 6.28
C PHE A 156 15.62 -1.28 4.91
N ASN A 157 15.63 -2.61 4.86
CA ASN A 157 15.58 -3.35 3.59
C ASN A 157 14.15 -3.60 3.08
N SER A 158 13.15 -3.71 3.97
CA SER A 158 11.79 -4.06 3.58
C SER A 158 10.75 -3.40 4.49
N SER A 159 9.69 -2.82 3.90
CA SER A 159 8.55 -2.29 4.65
C SER A 159 7.47 -3.34 4.85
N VAL A 160 6.88 -3.86 3.77
CA VAL A 160 5.91 -4.94 3.78
C VAL A 160 6.28 -5.95 2.70
N MET A 161 6.21 -7.22 3.04
CA MET A 161 6.39 -8.32 2.09
C MET A 161 5.24 -9.33 2.24
N TYR A 162 4.95 -10.05 1.16
CA TYR A 162 3.99 -11.15 1.16
C TYR A 162 4.63 -12.37 0.50
N TYR A 163 4.54 -13.50 1.16
CA TYR A 163 4.99 -14.78 0.63
C TYR A 163 4.07 -15.89 1.15
N GLU A 164 3.45 -16.63 0.25
CA GLU A 164 2.46 -17.68 0.55
C GLU A 164 1.34 -17.17 1.47
N ASP A 165 1.31 -17.62 2.74
CA ASP A 165 0.31 -17.24 3.74
C ASP A 165 0.92 -16.30 4.82
N ILE A 166 2.05 -15.67 4.55
CA ILE A 166 2.80 -14.82 5.48
C ILE A 166 2.84 -13.39 4.95
N VAL A 167 2.48 -12.45 5.80
CA VAL A 167 2.80 -11.03 5.62
C VAL A 167 3.88 -10.63 6.61
N GLY A 168 5.00 -10.12 6.12
CA GLY A 168 6.05 -9.56 6.95
C GLY A 168 6.03 -8.04 6.96
N VAL A 169 6.23 -7.41 8.11
CA VAL A 169 6.30 -5.96 8.30
C VAL A 169 7.60 -5.56 8.97
N GLY A 170 8.46 -4.85 8.23
CA GLY A 170 9.68 -4.25 8.75
C GLY A 170 9.35 -2.97 9.54
N ILE A 171 9.22 -3.10 10.86
CA ILE A 171 8.76 -2.01 11.73
C ILE A 171 9.74 -0.83 11.81
N ASP A 172 10.99 -1.04 11.46
CA ASP A 172 12.00 0.00 11.31
C ASP A 172 11.74 0.94 10.12
N MET A 173 10.88 0.56 9.20
CA MET A 173 10.39 1.42 8.12
C MET A 173 9.22 2.34 8.54
N TYR A 174 8.76 2.29 9.80
CA TYR A 174 7.58 3.03 10.28
C TYR A 174 7.84 3.86 11.55
N LEU A 175 9.06 4.38 11.71
CA LEU A 175 9.49 5.11 12.92
C LEU A 175 9.07 6.59 12.96
N GLY A 176 8.39 7.04 11.92
CA GLY A 176 7.92 8.41 11.74
C GLY A 176 8.67 9.18 10.65
N SER A 177 7.96 10.02 9.90
CA SER A 177 8.48 10.74 8.72
C SER A 177 9.73 11.60 8.98
N LYS A 178 9.97 11.98 10.24
CA LYS A 178 11.13 12.79 10.66
C LYS A 178 12.25 11.96 11.26
N TYR A 179 12.21 10.62 11.16
CA TYR A 179 13.26 9.78 11.70
C TYR A 179 14.58 10.04 10.95
N PRO A 180 15.67 10.43 11.65
CA PRO A 180 16.83 11.05 11.00
C PRO A 180 17.59 10.10 10.06
N TYR A 181 17.65 8.81 10.36
CA TYR A 181 18.35 7.84 9.51
C TYR A 181 17.69 7.59 8.16
N TYR A 182 16.39 7.93 8.00
CA TYR A 182 15.72 7.85 6.70
C TYR A 182 16.33 8.75 5.63
N ASN A 183 17.01 9.85 6.03
CA ASN A 183 17.70 10.72 5.08
C ASN A 183 18.82 10.02 4.29
N GLN A 184 19.27 8.85 4.74
CA GLN A 184 20.37 8.11 4.11
C GLN A 184 19.87 6.95 3.25
N VAL A 185 18.61 6.52 3.43
CA VAL A 185 18.10 5.27 2.85
C VAL A 185 16.90 5.45 1.93
N VAL A 186 16.12 6.55 2.07
CA VAL A 186 14.92 6.80 1.25
C VAL A 186 14.84 8.26 0.81
N TYR A 187 14.07 8.52 -0.25
CA TYR A 187 13.78 9.86 -0.73
C TYR A 187 12.76 10.58 0.18
N ASP A 188 12.79 11.92 0.20
CA ASP A 188 11.94 12.72 1.08
C ASP A 188 10.44 12.45 0.89
N TYR A 189 9.99 12.26 -0.35
CA TYR A 189 8.58 11.99 -0.65
C TYR A 189 8.09 10.64 -0.08
N GLN A 190 8.97 9.65 0.10
CA GLN A 190 8.64 8.34 0.66
C GLN A 190 8.44 8.38 2.18
N LYS A 191 9.12 9.30 2.87
CA LYS A 191 9.08 9.38 4.35
C LYS A 191 7.68 9.65 4.90
N GLN A 192 6.80 10.23 4.08
CA GLN A 192 5.46 10.62 4.51
C GLN A 192 4.63 9.44 5.01
N THR A 193 4.73 8.29 4.39
CA THR A 193 4.01 7.07 4.76
C THR A 193 4.77 6.18 5.75
N MET A 194 6.02 6.53 6.08
CA MET A 194 6.86 5.75 7.01
C MET A 194 6.50 6.03 8.48
N ARG A 195 5.24 5.82 8.83
CA ARG A 195 4.65 6.07 10.16
C ARG A 195 3.83 4.86 10.60
N LYS A 196 3.84 4.55 11.89
CA LYS A 196 3.10 3.40 12.46
C LYS A 196 1.63 3.36 12.03
N ALA A 197 0.97 4.51 11.88
CA ALA A 197 -0.42 4.59 11.41
C ALA A 197 -0.62 4.05 9.98
N CYS A 198 0.43 4.07 9.14
CA CYS A 198 0.33 3.60 7.76
C CYS A 198 0.47 2.07 7.61
N VAL A 199 0.89 1.36 8.66
CA VAL A 199 1.16 -0.10 8.59
C VAL A 199 -0.06 -0.88 8.13
N ALA A 200 -1.25 -0.63 8.69
CA ALA A 200 -2.46 -1.36 8.31
C ALA A 200 -2.87 -1.11 6.85
N VAL A 201 -2.72 0.13 6.38
CA VAL A 201 -2.98 0.52 4.99
C VAL A 201 -2.02 -0.22 4.05
N ASP A 202 -0.72 -0.24 4.36
CA ASP A 202 0.31 -0.87 3.52
C ASP A 202 0.14 -2.39 3.50
N VAL A 203 -0.18 -3.02 4.64
CA VAL A 203 -0.46 -4.46 4.74
C VAL A 203 -1.64 -4.86 3.86
N LEU A 204 -2.78 -4.17 4.00
CA LEU A 204 -3.96 -4.49 3.19
C LEU A 204 -3.75 -4.16 1.71
N SER A 205 -3.05 -3.07 1.39
CA SER A 205 -2.70 -2.72 0.01
C SER A 205 -1.82 -3.77 -0.65
N MET A 206 -0.81 -4.28 0.06
CA MET A 206 0.06 -5.37 -0.41
C MET A 206 -0.75 -6.65 -0.61
N TYR A 207 -1.59 -7.01 0.36
CA TYR A 207 -2.42 -8.20 0.30
C TYR A 207 -3.41 -8.14 -0.88
N LEU A 208 -4.06 -7.00 -1.10
CA LEU A 208 -4.94 -6.78 -2.26
C LEU A 208 -4.16 -6.85 -3.58
N ALA A 209 -2.98 -6.24 -3.67
CA ALA A 209 -2.17 -6.25 -4.89
C ALA A 209 -1.74 -7.66 -5.29
N TYR A 210 -1.48 -8.54 -4.32
CA TYR A 210 -1.14 -9.92 -4.57
C TYR A 210 -2.33 -10.75 -5.04
N ASN A 211 -3.48 -10.65 -4.35
CA ASN A 211 -4.66 -11.47 -4.65
C ASN A 211 -5.48 -10.93 -5.84
N ILE A 212 -5.33 -9.66 -6.19
CA ILE A 212 -5.98 -9.03 -7.34
C ILE A 212 -4.89 -8.43 -8.23
N PRO A 213 -4.16 -9.25 -9.01
CA PRO A 213 -3.11 -8.75 -9.88
C PRO A 213 -3.70 -7.97 -11.06
N TYR A 214 -2.94 -6.97 -11.52
CA TYR A 214 -3.30 -6.24 -12.73
C TYR A 214 -3.27 -7.17 -13.94
N ASN A 215 -4.38 -7.27 -14.63
CA ASN A 215 -4.51 -8.04 -15.87
C ASN A 215 -5.29 -7.22 -16.89
N SER A 216 -4.60 -6.66 -17.87
CA SER A 216 -5.22 -5.91 -18.96
C SER A 216 -4.63 -6.33 -20.30
N LYS A 217 -5.50 -6.44 -21.30
CA LYS A 217 -5.12 -6.76 -22.66
C LYS A 217 -4.31 -5.66 -23.34
N TYR A 218 -4.58 -4.41 -23.00
CA TYR A 218 -4.03 -3.26 -23.73
C TYR A 218 -3.00 -2.47 -22.93
N ASN A 219 -2.98 -2.61 -21.61
CA ASN A 219 -2.07 -1.93 -20.69
C ASN A 219 -1.95 -0.41 -20.94
N ARG A 220 -3.09 0.28 -21.10
CA ARG A 220 -3.15 1.72 -21.31
C ARG A 220 -3.17 2.46 -19.98
N LEU A 221 -2.81 3.74 -20.01
CA LEU A 221 -2.85 4.58 -18.81
C LEU A 221 -4.23 4.56 -18.14
N LEU A 222 -5.32 4.74 -18.90
CA LEU A 222 -6.68 4.73 -18.35
C LEU A 222 -7.00 3.42 -17.62
N GLU A 223 -6.63 2.28 -18.19
CA GLU A 223 -6.85 0.97 -17.57
C GLU A 223 -6.08 0.82 -16.25
N GLN A 224 -4.82 1.27 -16.22
CA GLN A 224 -4.03 1.28 -14.98
C GLN A 224 -4.63 2.24 -13.94
N MET A 225 -5.05 3.44 -14.35
CA MET A 225 -5.71 4.40 -13.45
C MET A 225 -6.98 3.80 -12.83
N ILE A 226 -7.86 3.20 -13.65
CA ILE A 226 -9.09 2.55 -13.17
C ILE A 226 -8.77 1.38 -12.24
N PHE A 227 -7.82 0.53 -12.61
CA PHE A 227 -7.42 -0.61 -11.78
C PHE A 227 -6.93 -0.16 -10.40
N ARG A 228 -6.01 0.81 -10.34
CA ARG A 228 -5.54 1.38 -9.06
C ARG A 228 -6.66 2.09 -8.31
N GLY A 229 -7.54 2.76 -9.02
CA GLY A 229 -8.74 3.38 -8.46
C GLY A 229 -9.68 2.36 -7.80
N LYS A 230 -9.90 1.20 -8.42
CA LYS A 230 -10.67 0.08 -7.83
C LYS A 230 -10.03 -0.45 -6.55
N GLN A 231 -8.71 -0.64 -6.55
CA GLN A 231 -7.97 -1.07 -5.34
C GLN A 231 -8.12 -0.06 -4.19
N LEU A 232 -7.95 1.24 -4.46
CA LEU A 232 -8.12 2.30 -3.46
C LEU A 232 -9.58 2.42 -2.98
N PHE A 233 -10.55 2.28 -3.88
CA PHE A 233 -11.96 2.25 -3.51
C PHE A 233 -12.28 1.05 -2.61
N LEU A 234 -11.81 -0.15 -2.95
CA LEU A 234 -11.97 -1.32 -2.09
C LEU A 234 -11.30 -1.12 -0.73
N LEU A 235 -10.07 -0.63 -0.71
CA LEU A 235 -9.33 -0.32 0.52
C LEU A 235 -10.11 0.66 1.42
N SER A 236 -10.78 1.67 0.85
CA SER A 236 -11.62 2.62 1.59
C SER A 236 -12.87 1.95 2.20
N GLN A 237 -13.32 0.82 1.66
CA GLN A 237 -14.40 0.04 2.24
C GLN A 237 -13.90 -0.90 3.35
N LEU A 238 -12.65 -1.37 3.24
CA LEU A 238 -12.01 -2.20 4.27
C LEU A 238 -11.64 -1.37 5.50
N LEU A 239 -11.16 -0.15 5.30
CA LEU A 239 -10.71 0.79 6.33
C LEU A 239 -11.51 2.11 6.27
N PRO A 240 -12.84 2.11 6.54
CA PRO A 240 -13.70 3.28 6.36
C PRO A 240 -13.44 4.40 7.38
N ASP A 241 -12.76 4.11 8.48
CA ASP A 241 -12.42 5.06 9.53
C ASP A 241 -11.09 5.77 9.25
N GLU A 242 -10.29 5.23 8.29
CA GLU A 242 -9.06 5.89 7.84
C GLU A 242 -9.37 7.03 6.87
N PRO A 243 -8.69 8.17 6.99
CA PRO A 243 -8.83 9.27 6.06
C PRO A 243 -8.41 8.88 4.64
N GLU A 244 -9.13 9.37 3.63
CA GLU A 244 -8.86 9.02 2.22
C GLU A 244 -7.43 9.36 1.78
N TRP A 245 -6.86 10.45 2.27
CA TRP A 245 -5.45 10.81 1.97
C TRP A 245 -4.45 9.81 2.55
N GLU A 246 -4.73 9.19 3.70
CA GLU A 246 -3.87 8.14 4.26
C GLU A 246 -3.91 6.88 3.40
N LEU A 247 -5.09 6.51 2.88
CA LEU A 247 -5.25 5.32 2.03
C LEU A 247 -4.44 5.38 0.73
N ILE A 248 -4.31 6.57 0.14
CA ILE A 248 -3.47 6.78 -1.05
C ILE A 248 -2.02 7.16 -0.67
N GLY A 249 -1.74 7.39 0.62
CA GLY A 249 -0.44 7.83 1.11
C GLY A 249 -0.10 9.28 0.79
N TYR A 250 -1.10 10.16 0.74
CA TYR A 250 -0.93 11.62 0.60
C TYR A 250 -0.88 12.31 1.95
N SER A 251 -0.33 13.52 1.98
CA SER A 251 -0.65 14.45 3.05
C SER A 251 -2.03 15.08 2.83
N LYS A 252 -2.61 15.66 3.90
CA LYS A 252 -3.86 16.39 3.76
C LYS A 252 -3.75 17.53 2.74
N GLU A 253 -2.61 18.23 2.72
CA GLU A 253 -2.32 19.32 1.77
C GLU A 253 -2.25 18.83 0.33
N GLN A 254 -1.65 17.66 0.08
CA GLN A 254 -1.60 17.04 -1.26
C GLN A 254 -2.99 16.63 -1.73
N TRP A 255 -3.80 16.08 -0.83
CA TRP A 255 -5.19 15.75 -1.11
C TRP A 255 -6.00 16.99 -1.47
N ASP A 256 -5.93 18.03 -0.64
CA ASP A 256 -6.64 19.30 -0.88
C ASP A 256 -6.21 19.97 -2.18
N TRP A 257 -4.94 19.86 -2.53
CA TRP A 257 -4.41 20.31 -3.83
C TRP A 257 -5.08 19.55 -4.99
N CYS A 258 -5.18 18.23 -4.90
CA CYS A 258 -5.83 17.41 -5.91
C CYS A 258 -7.31 17.79 -6.08
N GLU A 259 -8.05 17.93 -4.98
CA GLU A 259 -9.47 18.34 -5.04
C GLU A 259 -9.64 19.74 -5.65
N LYS A 260 -8.81 20.69 -5.25
CA LYS A 260 -8.83 22.06 -5.77
C LYS A 260 -8.56 22.12 -7.27
N TYR A 261 -7.66 21.29 -7.78
CA TYR A 261 -7.22 21.32 -9.18
C TYR A 261 -7.76 20.18 -10.04
N GLU A 262 -8.74 19.40 -9.57
CA GLU A 262 -9.30 18.21 -10.25
C GLU A 262 -9.60 18.47 -11.73
N LYS A 263 -10.30 19.57 -12.03
CA LYS A 263 -10.63 19.95 -13.41
C LYS A 263 -9.39 20.24 -14.26
N ALA A 264 -8.40 20.92 -13.69
CA ALA A 264 -7.17 21.26 -14.41
C ALA A 264 -6.32 20.02 -14.67
N ILE A 265 -6.25 19.10 -13.70
CA ILE A 265 -5.58 17.80 -13.83
C ILE A 265 -6.19 17.01 -15.00
N TRP A 266 -7.52 16.87 -15.01
CA TRP A 266 -8.22 16.17 -16.07
C TRP A 266 -7.99 16.80 -17.43
N ASN A 267 -8.14 18.13 -17.55
CA ASN A 267 -7.89 18.85 -18.81
C ASN A 267 -6.47 18.60 -19.31
N ARG A 268 -5.47 18.61 -18.42
CA ARG A 268 -4.07 18.37 -18.78
C ARG A 268 -3.85 16.98 -19.36
N ILE A 269 -4.42 15.95 -18.74
CA ILE A 269 -4.36 14.56 -19.23
C ILE A 269 -5.00 14.45 -20.63
N MET A 270 -6.15 15.13 -20.82
CA MET A 270 -6.86 15.13 -22.10
C MET A 270 -6.10 15.89 -23.21
N GLU A 271 -5.53 17.04 -22.90
CA GLU A 271 -4.70 17.83 -23.83
C GLU A 271 -3.49 17.05 -24.32
N LYS A 272 -2.82 16.32 -23.42
CA LYS A 272 -1.68 15.46 -23.75
C LYS A 272 -2.07 14.18 -24.49
N ARG A 273 -3.36 13.82 -24.48
CA ARG A 273 -3.87 12.56 -25.03
C ARG A 273 -3.23 11.32 -24.43
N ASP A 274 -2.92 11.37 -23.14
CA ASP A 274 -2.16 10.32 -22.47
C ASP A 274 -3.00 9.09 -22.10
N LEU A 275 -4.33 9.21 -22.00
CA LEU A 275 -5.23 8.13 -21.54
C LEU A 275 -5.03 6.78 -22.25
N PHE A 276 -4.72 6.81 -23.53
CA PHE A 276 -4.57 5.59 -24.35
C PHE A 276 -3.14 5.22 -24.65
N LYS A 277 -2.18 5.92 -24.03
CA LYS A 277 -0.76 5.60 -24.13
C LYS A 277 -0.42 4.32 -23.37
N THR A 278 0.60 3.62 -23.87
CA THR A 278 1.12 2.34 -23.33
C THR A 278 2.61 2.41 -23.01
N GLU A 279 3.25 3.55 -23.32
CA GLU A 279 4.67 3.77 -23.06
C GLU A 279 4.95 3.75 -21.55
N SER A 280 5.86 2.87 -21.13
CA SER A 280 6.19 2.65 -19.72
C SER A 280 6.59 3.94 -18.98
N SER A 281 7.28 4.85 -19.64
CA SER A 281 7.67 6.13 -19.04
C SER A 281 6.46 7.02 -18.71
N VAL A 282 5.45 7.06 -19.59
CA VAL A 282 4.20 7.79 -19.35
C VAL A 282 3.39 7.12 -18.25
N LEU A 283 3.22 5.80 -18.33
CA LEU A 283 2.51 5.03 -17.30
C LEU A 283 3.12 5.24 -15.91
N SER A 284 4.44 5.08 -15.83
CA SER A 284 5.18 5.23 -14.57
C SER A 284 5.05 6.64 -13.98
N SER A 285 5.07 7.69 -14.82
CA SER A 285 4.98 9.07 -14.34
C SER A 285 3.63 9.40 -13.67
N TYR A 286 2.55 8.74 -14.08
CA TYR A 286 1.22 8.93 -13.48
C TYR A 286 0.92 7.96 -12.33
N ILE A 287 1.44 6.73 -12.41
CA ILE A 287 1.01 5.62 -11.55
C ILE A 287 1.99 5.38 -10.39
N ASN A 288 3.29 5.51 -10.64
CA ASN A 288 4.28 5.18 -9.63
C ASN A 288 4.46 6.31 -8.61
N ASP A 289 5.04 5.94 -7.49
CA ASP A 289 5.45 6.91 -6.48
C ASP A 289 6.55 7.83 -6.99
N GLY A 290 6.53 9.06 -6.52
CA GLY A 290 7.49 10.08 -6.93
C GLY A 290 7.25 11.39 -6.20
N PRO A 291 8.18 12.34 -6.30
CA PRO A 291 8.03 13.65 -5.67
C PRO A 291 6.85 14.45 -6.27
N PHE A 292 6.55 14.24 -7.55
CA PHE A 292 5.44 14.85 -8.27
C PHE A 292 5.13 14.07 -9.54
N THR A 293 3.97 14.34 -10.15
CA THR A 293 3.59 13.78 -11.46
C THR A 293 4.06 14.73 -12.56
N SER A 294 5.19 14.41 -13.19
CA SER A 294 5.89 15.28 -14.16
C SER A 294 5.04 15.68 -15.36
N GLU A 295 4.10 14.83 -15.76
CA GLU A 295 3.22 15.07 -16.90
C GLU A 295 2.17 16.17 -16.64
N VAL A 296 1.93 16.48 -15.36
CA VAL A 296 0.95 17.50 -14.95
C VAL A 296 1.67 18.78 -14.50
N THR A 297 2.33 18.77 -13.37
CA THR A 297 3.10 19.91 -12.83
C THR A 297 3.99 19.47 -11.66
N GLN A 298 5.06 20.22 -11.40
CA GLN A 298 5.92 19.99 -10.23
C GLN A 298 5.23 20.26 -8.88
N ASP A 299 4.11 20.98 -8.87
CA ASP A 299 3.32 21.23 -7.66
C ASP A 299 2.37 20.07 -7.32
N SER A 300 2.19 19.10 -8.25
CA SER A 300 1.31 17.96 -8.02
C SER A 300 1.98 16.92 -7.11
N PRO A 301 1.22 16.11 -6.38
CA PRO A 301 1.80 14.92 -5.77
C PRO A 301 2.18 13.87 -6.83
N GLY A 302 2.99 12.89 -6.45
CA GLY A 302 3.16 11.64 -7.21
C GLY A 302 1.87 10.82 -7.26
N ARG A 303 1.85 9.74 -8.03
CA ARG A 303 0.69 8.82 -8.12
C ARG A 303 -0.65 9.47 -8.53
N LEU A 304 -0.60 10.64 -9.19
CA LEU A 304 -1.81 11.40 -9.51
C LEU A 304 -2.80 10.61 -10.39
N GLY A 305 -2.29 9.70 -11.23
CA GLY A 305 -3.13 8.79 -11.99
C GLY A 305 -3.96 7.84 -11.12
N GLN A 306 -3.41 7.38 -9.98
CA GLN A 306 -4.15 6.56 -9.03
C GLN A 306 -5.29 7.36 -8.38
N TRP A 307 -5.02 8.62 -8.00
CA TRP A 307 -6.05 9.52 -7.45
C TRP A 307 -7.18 9.77 -8.44
N VAL A 308 -6.85 10.10 -9.70
CA VAL A 308 -7.85 10.31 -10.76
C VAL A 308 -8.67 9.04 -11.01
N GLY A 309 -8.00 7.88 -11.07
CA GLY A 309 -8.67 6.59 -11.19
C GLY A 309 -9.65 6.33 -10.05
N TRP A 310 -9.27 6.64 -8.81
CA TRP A 310 -10.15 6.52 -7.65
C TRP A 310 -11.36 7.44 -7.75
N ARG A 311 -11.19 8.71 -8.16
CA ARG A 311 -12.31 9.64 -8.38
C ARG A 311 -13.29 9.13 -9.44
N ILE A 312 -12.79 8.52 -10.51
CA ILE A 312 -13.65 7.92 -11.56
C ILE A 312 -14.44 6.75 -10.98
N VAL A 313 -13.79 5.83 -10.28
CA VAL A 313 -14.42 4.66 -9.67
C VAL A 313 -15.44 5.06 -8.60
N ASP A 314 -15.09 6.00 -7.72
CA ASP A 314 -16.01 6.53 -6.71
C ASP A 314 -17.26 7.15 -7.35
N SER A 315 -17.09 7.96 -8.40
CA SER A 315 -18.21 8.51 -9.15
C SER A 315 -19.07 7.44 -9.81
N TYR A 316 -18.45 6.42 -10.41
CA TYR A 316 -19.16 5.29 -10.99
C TYR A 316 -20.01 4.56 -9.95
N MET A 317 -19.43 4.22 -8.81
CA MET A 317 -20.12 3.49 -7.75
C MET A 317 -21.25 4.30 -7.10
N ARG A 318 -21.08 5.60 -6.91
CA ARG A 318 -22.13 6.50 -6.40
C ARG A 318 -23.35 6.54 -7.33
N ASN A 319 -23.14 6.46 -8.65
CA ASN A 319 -24.21 6.50 -9.65
C ASN A 319 -24.80 5.12 -9.96
N ASN A 320 -24.12 4.03 -9.58
CA ASN A 320 -24.51 2.65 -9.88
C ASN A 320 -24.65 1.82 -8.59
N LYS A 321 -25.52 2.24 -7.67
CA LYS A 321 -25.68 1.64 -6.33
C LYS A 321 -26.03 0.15 -6.30
N LYS A 322 -26.40 -0.44 -7.43
CA LYS A 322 -26.67 -1.89 -7.54
C LYS A 322 -25.41 -2.69 -7.82
N VAL A 323 -24.33 -2.06 -8.25
CA VAL A 323 -23.05 -2.72 -8.49
C VAL A 323 -22.41 -3.07 -7.15
N THR A 324 -22.09 -4.34 -6.99
CA THR A 324 -21.41 -4.87 -5.80
C THR A 324 -19.90 -4.62 -5.90
N LEU A 325 -19.19 -4.69 -4.77
CA LEU A 325 -17.72 -4.64 -4.77
C LEU A 325 -17.10 -5.79 -5.59
N HIS A 326 -17.73 -6.96 -5.55
CA HIS A 326 -17.28 -8.12 -6.31
C HIS A 326 -17.38 -7.90 -7.83
N GLU A 327 -18.53 -7.37 -8.29
CA GLU A 327 -18.71 -7.01 -9.69
C GLU A 327 -17.71 -5.92 -10.11
N LEU A 328 -17.54 -4.86 -9.30
CA LEU A 328 -16.55 -3.81 -9.58
C LEU A 328 -15.15 -4.38 -9.79
N MET A 329 -14.70 -5.28 -8.91
CA MET A 329 -13.34 -5.83 -8.99
C MET A 329 -13.14 -6.82 -10.14
N ASN A 330 -14.20 -7.53 -10.55
CA ASN A 330 -14.17 -8.51 -11.65
C ASN A 330 -14.41 -7.89 -13.03
N GLU A 331 -14.93 -6.68 -13.11
CA GLU A 331 -15.15 -5.98 -14.38
C GLU A 331 -13.79 -5.57 -14.99
N ASN A 332 -13.45 -6.17 -16.12
CA ASN A 332 -12.14 -5.96 -16.79
C ASN A 332 -12.23 -5.02 -18.02
N ASP A 333 -13.42 -4.43 -18.30
CA ASP A 333 -13.67 -3.57 -19.47
C ASP A 333 -13.92 -2.10 -19.11
#